data_1fbc80b6adad0fcd4831eee6f8f9af41
#
_entry.id   1fbc80b6adad0fcd4831eee6f8f9af41
#
_cell.length_a   1.000
_cell.length_b   1.000
_cell.length_c   1.000
_cell.angle_alpha   90.00
_cell.angle_beta   90.00
_cell.angle_gamma   90.00
#
_symmetry.space_group_name_H-M   'P 1'
#
loop_
_entity.id
_entity.type
_entity.pdbx_description
1 polymer ?
#
loop_
_entity_poly.entity_id
_entity_poly.type
_entity_poly.pdbx_seq_one_letter_code
_entity_poly.pdbx_strand_id
1 'polypeptide(L)'
;RVILGDFVTTEDGTGIVHTAPTFGADDYKAAKSAKPEVPPLLVPDKNGNKVPLVDLKGKFIDDIGMISGKYVKNEYYEEDKIPEKSIDVEIAIKLKEKNLAFRVEKYSHSYPHCWRTDKPILYYPMESWFIKVSDLSERMFNLNKEINWKPNSTGEGRFGNWLKSANDWNLSRSRFWGVPLPIWANEDNSEYKIIGSVEELINEINISIKYGNMKSNPFASFEIGNMLDENYDNIDLHKDIVDKIILSTSKGSPMKREKDIIDVWFESGAMPYAQIHYPFENKDLIDKQINFPADFIAEGVDQTRGWFYT
;
A
#
# COMPACT_ATOMS: atom_id res chain seq x y z
N ARG A 1 -12.96 7.94 24.89
CA ARG A 1 -12.98 6.63 25.53
C ARG A 1 -11.56 6.24 25.95
N VAL A 2 -11.40 5.61 27.12
CA VAL A 2 -10.12 5.03 27.55
C VAL A 2 -10.04 3.58 27.06
N ILE A 3 -8.90 3.21 26.48
CA ILE A 3 -8.56 1.84 26.03
C ILE A 3 -7.16 1.48 26.53
N LEU A 4 -6.83 0.19 26.55
CA LEU A 4 -5.49 -0.27 26.89
C LEU A 4 -4.57 -0.17 25.67
N GLY A 5 -3.30 0.16 25.90
CA GLY A 5 -2.27 0.20 24.87
C GLY A 5 -0.94 -0.30 25.43
N ASP A 6 -0.40 -1.36 24.87
CA ASP A 6 0.84 -2.01 25.32
C ASP A 6 2.09 -1.14 25.11
N PHE A 7 1.98 -0.10 24.29
CA PHE A 7 3.04 0.88 24.02
C PHE A 7 3.08 2.04 25.02
N VAL A 8 2.14 2.09 25.97
CA VAL A 8 2.07 3.15 26.99
C VAL A 8 2.85 2.74 28.22
N THR A 9 3.79 3.60 28.62
CA THR A 9 4.62 3.38 29.82
C THR A 9 4.34 4.44 30.88
N THR A 10 4.78 4.17 32.11
CA THR A 10 4.74 5.13 33.24
C THR A 10 6.14 5.67 33.59
N GLU A 11 7.15 5.26 32.85
CA GLU A 11 8.54 5.68 33.06
C GLU A 11 8.76 7.12 32.62
N ASP A 12 8.03 7.56 31.60
CA ASP A 12 8.00 8.94 31.12
C ASP A 12 6.54 9.37 30.92
N GLY A 13 6.21 10.60 31.37
CA GLY A 13 4.85 11.13 31.28
C GLY A 13 3.88 10.61 32.35
N THR A 14 2.61 10.50 32.00
CA THR A 14 1.52 10.21 32.94
C THR A 14 0.97 8.79 32.86
N GLY A 15 1.44 7.98 31.92
CA GLY A 15 0.83 6.68 31.60
C GLY A 15 -0.52 6.79 30.86
N ILE A 16 -0.88 7.98 30.40
CA ILE A 16 -2.09 8.24 29.59
C ILE A 16 -1.66 8.97 28.33
N VAL A 17 -1.95 8.37 27.17
CA VAL A 17 -1.58 8.88 25.85
C VAL A 17 -2.85 9.19 25.06
N HIS A 18 -2.87 10.35 24.39
CA HIS A 18 -3.92 10.66 23.41
C HIS A 18 -3.75 9.77 22.17
N THR A 19 -4.80 9.05 21.83
CA THR A 19 -4.82 8.10 20.73
C THR A 19 -5.60 8.68 19.55
N ALA A 20 -4.95 8.75 18.39
CA ALA A 20 -5.52 9.26 17.13
C ALA A 20 -5.52 8.15 16.05
N PRO A 21 -6.52 7.25 16.01
CA PRO A 21 -6.55 6.09 15.11
C PRO A 21 -6.48 6.45 13.62
N THR A 22 -6.83 7.67 13.25
CA THR A 22 -6.78 8.15 11.88
C THR A 22 -5.35 8.46 11.41
N PHE A 23 -4.43 8.83 12.33
CA PHE A 23 -3.12 9.36 11.98
C PHE A 23 -1.94 8.69 12.71
N GLY A 24 -2.19 7.58 13.42
CA GLY A 24 -1.15 6.81 14.13
C GLY A 24 -1.31 5.31 13.90
N ALA A 25 -0.25 4.61 13.50
CA ALA A 25 -0.30 3.17 13.23
C ALA A 25 -0.56 2.34 14.49
N ASP A 26 0.13 2.65 15.60
CA ASP A 26 -0.08 1.97 16.87
C ASP A 26 -1.41 2.36 17.49
N ASP A 27 -1.82 3.61 17.36
CA ASP A 27 -3.13 4.12 17.75
C ASP A 27 -4.25 3.37 17.01
N TYR A 28 -4.10 3.15 15.70
CA TYR A 28 -5.06 2.38 14.91
C TYR A 28 -5.15 0.93 15.38
N LYS A 29 -4.01 0.28 15.62
CA LYS A 29 -3.97 -1.11 16.15
C LYS A 29 -4.67 -1.22 17.50
N ALA A 30 -4.36 -0.32 18.44
CA ALA A 30 -4.99 -0.29 19.76
C ALA A 30 -6.50 -0.04 19.65
N ALA A 31 -6.93 0.89 18.82
CA ALA A 31 -8.33 1.21 18.58
C ALA A 31 -9.11 0.04 17.98
N LYS A 32 -8.52 -0.65 17.00
CA LYS A 32 -9.11 -1.83 16.34
C LYS A 32 -9.20 -3.04 17.29
N SER A 33 -8.23 -3.21 18.18
CA SER A 33 -8.20 -4.31 19.16
C SER A 33 -9.15 -4.07 20.35
N ALA A 34 -9.62 -2.85 20.54
CA ALA A 34 -10.52 -2.49 21.65
C ALA A 34 -11.91 -3.16 21.48
N LYS A 35 -12.54 -3.47 22.61
CA LYS A 35 -13.91 -4.05 22.61
C LYS A 35 -14.88 -3.11 23.34
N PRO A 36 -15.90 -2.56 22.64
CA PRO A 36 -16.07 -2.54 21.19
C PRO A 36 -14.94 -1.76 20.50
N GLU A 37 -14.71 -2.01 19.21
CA GLU A 37 -13.74 -1.28 18.40
C GLU A 37 -13.96 0.24 18.45
N VAL A 38 -12.89 1.01 18.38
CA VAL A 38 -12.94 2.48 18.29
C VAL A 38 -12.68 2.86 16.84
N PRO A 39 -13.68 3.36 16.11
CA PRO A 39 -13.49 3.75 14.71
C PRO A 39 -12.58 4.98 14.59
N PRO A 40 -11.90 5.17 13.44
CA PRO A 40 -11.19 6.40 13.15
C PRO A 40 -12.15 7.60 13.13
N LEU A 41 -11.66 8.75 13.57
CA LEU A 41 -12.42 10.00 13.51
C LEU A 41 -12.41 10.52 12.07
N LEU A 42 -13.58 10.49 11.44
CA LEU A 42 -13.83 11.08 10.13
C LEU A 42 -14.90 12.15 10.26
N VAL A 43 -14.79 13.20 9.48
CA VAL A 43 -15.73 14.32 9.46
C VAL A 43 -16.34 14.48 8.06
N PRO A 44 -17.55 15.05 7.93
CA PRO A 44 -18.11 15.29 6.61
C PRO A 44 -17.37 16.42 5.89
N ASP A 45 -17.04 16.21 4.62
CA ASP A 45 -16.60 17.26 3.71
C ASP A 45 -17.81 18.07 3.17
N LYS A 46 -17.54 19.02 2.27
CA LYS A 46 -18.58 19.85 1.63
C LYS A 46 -19.64 19.06 0.85
N ASN A 47 -19.31 17.83 0.46
CA ASN A 47 -20.19 16.92 -0.28
C ASN A 47 -20.88 15.89 0.64
N GLY A 48 -20.59 15.92 1.94
CA GLY A 48 -21.10 14.97 2.92
C GLY A 48 -20.31 13.66 3.02
N ASN A 49 -19.19 13.51 2.31
CA ASN A 49 -18.34 12.32 2.40
C ASN A 49 -17.56 12.35 3.71
N LYS A 50 -17.42 11.19 4.34
CA LYS A 50 -16.59 11.06 5.54
C LYS A 50 -15.11 11.04 5.16
N VAL A 51 -14.38 12.06 5.59
CA VAL A 51 -12.96 12.25 5.28
C VAL A 51 -12.14 12.49 6.55
N PRO A 52 -10.84 12.23 6.56
CA PRO A 52 -9.94 12.64 7.63
C PRO A 52 -9.94 14.17 7.81
N LEU A 53 -9.60 14.64 9.01
CA LEU A 53 -9.48 16.08 9.33
C LEU A 53 -8.39 16.81 8.53
N VAL A 54 -7.46 16.07 7.96
CA VAL A 54 -6.34 16.58 7.17
C VAL A 54 -6.41 15.98 5.77
N ASP A 55 -6.19 16.78 4.74
CA ASP A 55 -6.17 16.34 3.35
C ASP A 55 -4.81 15.71 2.96
N LEU A 56 -4.71 15.17 1.74
CA LEU A 56 -3.49 14.57 1.20
C LEU A 56 -2.32 15.55 1.01
N LYS A 57 -2.57 16.86 1.14
CA LYS A 57 -1.54 17.91 1.10
C LYS A 57 -1.06 18.29 2.49
N GLY A 58 -1.59 17.67 3.54
CA GLY A 58 -1.28 18.00 4.93
C GLY A 58 -1.97 19.27 5.43
N LYS A 59 -3.08 19.69 4.81
CA LYS A 59 -3.92 20.80 5.26
C LYS A 59 -5.11 20.31 6.04
N PHE A 60 -5.46 21.01 7.11
CA PHE A 60 -6.77 20.85 7.71
C PHE A 60 -7.87 21.21 6.71
N ILE A 61 -8.92 20.41 6.68
CA ILE A 61 -10.08 20.67 5.82
C ILE A 61 -10.78 21.97 6.24
N ASP A 62 -11.64 22.47 5.34
CA ASP A 62 -12.44 23.67 5.64
C ASP A 62 -13.52 23.36 6.71
N ASP A 63 -14.08 24.43 7.28
CA ASP A 63 -15.23 24.42 8.21
C ASP A 63 -14.99 23.74 9.58
N ILE A 64 -13.73 23.60 10.02
CA ILE A 64 -13.34 23.07 11.34
C ILE A 64 -12.83 24.16 12.30
N GLY A 65 -13.15 25.42 12.05
CA GLY A 65 -12.83 26.57 12.89
C GLY A 65 -11.46 27.17 12.61
N MET A 66 -10.75 27.60 13.65
CA MET A 66 -9.51 28.40 13.51
C MET A 66 -8.35 27.71 12.78
N ILE A 67 -8.38 26.40 12.67
CA ILE A 67 -7.33 25.61 12.02
C ILE A 67 -7.63 25.32 10.56
N SER A 68 -8.84 25.66 10.07
CA SER A 68 -9.26 25.41 8.69
C SER A 68 -8.26 25.95 7.66
N GLY A 69 -7.91 25.10 6.69
CA GLY A 69 -7.03 25.47 5.58
C GLY A 69 -5.55 25.69 5.95
N LYS A 70 -5.17 25.53 7.23
CA LYS A 70 -3.77 25.63 7.66
C LYS A 70 -3.04 24.28 7.48
N TYR A 71 -1.75 24.33 7.21
CA TYR A 71 -0.93 23.12 7.20
C TYR A 71 -0.64 22.64 8.62
N VAL A 72 -0.57 21.31 8.79
CA VAL A 72 -0.21 20.66 10.07
C VAL A 72 1.27 20.82 10.41
N LYS A 73 2.11 21.16 9.43
CA LYS A 73 3.55 21.38 9.60
C LYS A 73 3.99 22.63 8.84
N ASN A 74 4.89 23.41 9.44
CA ASN A 74 5.41 24.63 8.83
C ASN A 74 6.20 24.35 7.53
N GLU A 75 6.85 23.20 7.46
CA GLU A 75 7.65 22.74 6.33
C GLU A 75 6.82 22.48 5.05
N TYR A 76 5.49 22.50 5.15
CA TYR A 76 4.59 22.33 3.99
C TYR A 76 4.23 23.65 3.32
N TYR A 77 4.48 24.78 3.99
CA TYR A 77 4.31 26.11 3.39
C TYR A 77 5.43 26.42 2.40
N GLU A 78 5.17 27.33 1.47
CA GLU A 78 6.19 28.03 0.71
C GLU A 78 6.95 28.98 1.66
N GLU A 79 8.23 29.21 1.42
CA GLU A 79 9.12 29.95 2.35
C GLU A 79 8.58 31.34 2.74
N ASP A 80 7.96 32.05 1.79
CA ASP A 80 7.39 33.38 1.99
C ASP A 80 6.02 33.38 2.70
N LYS A 81 5.43 32.18 2.93
CA LYS A 81 4.10 32.01 3.55
C LYS A 81 4.14 31.28 4.89
N ILE A 82 5.33 30.99 5.41
CA ILE A 82 5.47 30.32 6.70
C ILE A 82 4.91 31.24 7.80
N PRO A 83 3.91 30.77 8.60
CA PRO A 83 3.35 31.57 9.68
C PRO A 83 4.39 31.74 10.81
N GLU A 84 4.30 32.88 11.51
CA GLU A 84 5.16 33.16 12.68
C GLU A 84 5.03 32.10 13.77
N LYS A 85 3.82 31.59 13.97
CA LYS A 85 3.52 30.53 14.95
C LYS A 85 3.08 29.27 14.22
N SER A 86 3.66 28.13 14.59
CA SER A 86 3.17 26.85 14.10
C SER A 86 1.75 26.57 14.60
N ILE A 87 1.03 25.71 13.89
CA ILE A 87 -0.32 25.33 14.28
C ILE A 87 -0.36 24.68 15.68
N ASP A 88 0.68 23.93 16.06
CA ASP A 88 0.80 23.34 17.40
C ASP A 88 0.81 24.40 18.48
N VAL A 89 1.54 25.50 18.27
CA VAL A 89 1.60 26.64 19.19
C VAL A 89 0.25 27.37 19.28
N GLU A 90 -0.42 27.57 18.14
CA GLU A 90 -1.75 28.21 18.11
C GLU A 90 -2.78 27.36 18.89
N ILE A 91 -2.78 26.04 18.69
CA ILE A 91 -3.67 25.13 19.43
C ILE A 91 -3.36 25.18 20.93
N ALA A 92 -2.08 25.14 21.31
CA ALA A 92 -1.68 25.23 22.70
C ALA A 92 -2.13 26.54 23.38
N ILE A 93 -1.99 27.68 22.69
CA ILE A 93 -2.47 28.98 23.18
C ILE A 93 -3.99 28.93 23.39
N LYS A 94 -4.75 28.44 22.41
CA LYS A 94 -6.20 28.33 22.47
C LYS A 94 -6.69 27.45 23.64
N LEU A 95 -5.99 26.32 23.88
CA LEU A 95 -6.32 25.45 24.99
C LEU A 95 -6.04 26.13 26.35
N LYS A 96 -4.94 26.90 26.45
CA LYS A 96 -4.65 27.72 27.64
C LYS A 96 -5.70 28.79 27.89
N GLU A 97 -6.10 29.54 26.86
CA GLU A 97 -7.14 30.57 26.95
C GLU A 97 -8.48 30.00 27.44
N LYS A 98 -8.78 28.76 27.06
CA LYS A 98 -9.99 28.05 27.50
C LYS A 98 -9.85 27.32 28.84
N ASN A 99 -8.71 27.42 29.52
CA ASN A 99 -8.37 26.66 30.75
C ASN A 99 -8.49 25.13 30.56
N LEU A 100 -8.17 24.62 29.35
CA LEU A 100 -8.20 23.20 29.02
C LEU A 100 -6.81 22.58 28.97
N ALA A 101 -5.73 23.36 29.09
CA ALA A 101 -4.36 22.89 29.14
C ALA A 101 -3.82 22.94 30.57
N PHE A 102 -3.55 21.78 31.16
CA PHE A 102 -2.92 21.68 32.49
C PHE A 102 -1.45 22.12 32.43
N ARG A 103 -0.69 21.60 31.44
CA ARG A 103 0.73 21.89 31.22
C ARG A 103 1.06 21.82 29.75
N VAL A 104 1.91 22.72 29.28
CA VAL A 104 2.41 22.76 27.90
C VAL A 104 3.92 22.88 27.96
N GLU A 105 4.63 21.91 27.39
CA GLU A 105 6.08 21.84 27.34
C GLU A 105 6.58 21.60 25.92
N LYS A 106 7.80 22.05 25.63
CA LYS A 106 8.50 21.70 24.40
C LYS A 106 9.11 20.32 24.58
N TYR A 107 8.76 19.41 23.68
CA TYR A 107 9.30 18.06 23.63
C TYR A 107 10.07 17.85 22.32
N SER A 108 11.28 17.31 22.41
CA SER A 108 12.11 17.01 21.23
C SER A 108 12.18 15.50 21.06
N HIS A 109 11.82 15.03 19.88
CA HIS A 109 11.86 13.60 19.53
C HIS A 109 12.24 13.42 18.06
N SER A 110 12.66 12.21 17.70
CA SER A 110 12.89 11.85 16.29
C SER A 110 11.57 11.82 15.53
N TYR A 111 11.58 12.35 14.31
CA TYR A 111 10.42 12.35 13.43
C TYR A 111 10.82 11.90 12.01
N PRO A 112 10.05 11.02 11.35
CA PRO A 112 10.41 10.53 10.02
C PRO A 112 10.24 11.61 8.96
N HIS A 113 11.22 11.71 8.05
CA HIS A 113 11.23 12.63 6.93
C HIS A 113 11.29 11.88 5.61
N CYS A 114 10.73 12.47 4.57
CA CYS A 114 10.81 11.96 3.22
C CYS A 114 12.24 12.11 2.68
N TRP A 115 12.89 11.02 2.33
CA TRP A 115 14.27 11.01 1.83
C TRP A 115 14.50 11.78 0.53
N ARG A 116 13.42 12.11 -0.22
CA ARG A 116 13.50 12.89 -1.46
C ARG A 116 13.35 14.37 -1.25
N THR A 117 12.50 14.80 -0.31
CA THR A 117 12.12 16.20 -0.11
C THR A 117 12.60 16.75 1.21
N ASP A 118 13.14 15.90 2.07
CA ASP A 118 13.52 16.20 3.46
C ASP A 118 12.40 16.83 4.31
N LYS A 119 11.15 16.70 3.84
CA LYS A 119 9.99 17.20 4.58
C LYS A 119 9.44 16.11 5.51
N PRO A 120 8.89 16.50 6.68
CA PRO A 120 8.24 15.55 7.58
C PRO A 120 7.11 14.81 6.87
N ILE A 121 6.97 13.51 7.13
CA ILE A 121 5.85 12.72 6.58
C ILE A 121 4.70 12.68 7.57
N LEU A 122 3.49 12.36 7.08
CA LEU A 122 2.33 12.09 7.91
C LEU A 122 1.93 10.62 7.76
N TYR A 123 1.55 9.99 8.88
CA TYR A 123 0.76 8.79 8.82
C TYR A 123 -0.64 9.17 8.35
N TYR A 124 -1.10 8.54 7.27
CA TYR A 124 -2.36 8.87 6.65
C TYR A 124 -3.11 7.59 6.26
N PRO A 125 -4.40 7.47 6.55
CA PRO A 125 -5.17 6.31 6.15
C PRO A 125 -5.35 6.32 4.63
N MET A 126 -4.86 5.28 3.97
CA MET A 126 -5.02 5.08 2.53
C MET A 126 -5.54 3.67 2.28
N GLU A 127 -6.48 3.55 1.36
CA GLU A 127 -6.85 2.25 0.84
C GLU A 127 -5.68 1.69 0.02
N SER A 128 -5.40 0.42 0.21
CA SER A 128 -4.27 -0.25 -0.45
C SER A 128 -4.58 -1.72 -0.65
N TRP A 129 -3.98 -2.31 -1.67
CA TRP A 129 -4.07 -3.74 -1.93
C TRP A 129 -2.95 -4.48 -1.21
N PHE A 130 -3.31 -5.58 -0.55
CA PHE A 130 -2.38 -6.38 0.24
C PHE A 130 -2.39 -7.84 -0.23
N ILE A 131 -1.22 -8.46 -0.21
CA ILE A 131 -1.09 -9.91 -0.21
C ILE A 131 -1.08 -10.37 1.24
N LYS A 132 -1.96 -11.32 1.60
CA LYS A 132 -2.09 -11.85 2.97
C LYS A 132 -0.97 -12.85 3.29
N VAL A 133 0.25 -12.34 3.37
CA VAL A 133 1.46 -13.13 3.61
C VAL A 133 1.46 -13.76 5.00
N SER A 134 0.79 -13.15 5.97
CA SER A 134 0.65 -13.69 7.33
C SER A 134 0.07 -15.10 7.36
N ASP A 135 -0.83 -15.46 6.45
CA ASP A 135 -1.39 -16.81 6.34
C ASP A 135 -0.37 -17.86 5.85
N LEU A 136 0.73 -17.41 5.24
CA LEU A 136 1.79 -18.27 4.69
C LEU A 136 3.02 -18.34 5.60
N SER A 137 3.07 -17.57 6.67
CA SER A 137 4.27 -17.39 7.51
C SER A 137 4.82 -18.70 8.06
N GLU A 138 3.96 -19.59 8.56
CA GLU A 138 4.36 -20.91 9.09
C GLU A 138 4.92 -21.81 7.99
N ARG A 139 4.28 -21.85 6.82
CA ARG A 139 4.73 -22.61 5.66
C ARG A 139 6.10 -22.13 5.19
N MET A 140 6.27 -20.83 5.01
CA MET A 140 7.55 -20.23 4.60
C MET A 140 8.65 -20.51 5.61
N PHE A 141 8.37 -20.40 6.91
CA PHE A 141 9.32 -20.73 7.96
C PHE A 141 9.76 -22.19 7.93
N ASN A 142 8.85 -23.13 7.66
CA ASN A 142 9.19 -24.55 7.57
C ASN A 142 10.00 -24.86 6.32
N LEU A 143 9.66 -24.31 5.17
CA LEU A 143 10.46 -24.44 3.93
C LEU A 143 11.86 -23.85 4.08
N ASN A 144 12.01 -22.76 4.79
CA ASN A 144 13.32 -22.14 5.07
C ASN A 144 14.28 -23.09 5.80
N LYS A 145 13.78 -24.05 6.59
CA LYS A 145 14.62 -25.05 7.28
C LYS A 145 15.25 -26.06 6.34
N GLU A 146 14.70 -26.22 5.14
CA GLU A 146 15.21 -27.14 4.12
C GLU A 146 16.37 -26.53 3.34
N ILE A 147 16.58 -25.22 3.43
CA ILE A 147 17.63 -24.48 2.73
C ILE A 147 18.96 -24.61 3.47
N ASN A 148 20.01 -24.96 2.74
CA ASN A 148 21.39 -25.04 3.27
C ASN A 148 22.03 -23.63 3.30
N TRP A 149 21.66 -22.83 4.28
CA TRP A 149 22.18 -21.48 4.44
C TRP A 149 23.69 -21.44 4.75
N LYS A 150 24.39 -20.48 4.13
CA LYS A 150 25.79 -20.17 4.42
C LYS A 150 25.95 -18.65 4.66
N PRO A 151 26.16 -18.20 5.90
CA PRO A 151 26.23 -18.98 7.14
C PRO A 151 24.86 -19.45 7.62
N ASN A 152 24.81 -20.55 8.33
CA ASN A 152 23.59 -21.19 8.85
C ASN A 152 22.77 -20.23 9.75
N SER A 153 23.46 -19.40 10.54
CA SER A 153 22.85 -18.41 11.43
C SER A 153 21.94 -17.38 10.71
N THR A 154 22.15 -17.17 9.41
CA THR A 154 21.28 -16.29 8.61
C THR A 154 19.89 -16.90 8.47
N GLY A 155 19.79 -18.17 8.12
CA GLY A 155 18.51 -18.87 7.94
C GLY A 155 17.77 -19.11 9.25
N GLU A 156 18.46 -19.62 10.28
CA GLU A 156 17.84 -19.91 11.57
C GLU A 156 17.51 -18.64 12.37
N GLY A 157 18.37 -17.62 12.31
CA GLY A 157 18.25 -16.39 13.05
C GLY A 157 17.48 -15.31 12.29
N ARG A 158 18.21 -14.50 11.51
CA ARG A 158 17.69 -13.27 10.90
C ARG A 158 16.50 -13.53 9.96
N PHE A 159 16.63 -14.47 9.03
CA PHE A 159 15.57 -14.73 8.05
C PHE A 159 14.42 -15.55 8.66
N GLY A 160 14.72 -16.60 9.41
CA GLY A 160 13.72 -17.41 10.09
C GLY A 160 12.84 -16.61 11.05
N ASN A 161 13.42 -15.69 11.82
CA ASN A 161 12.67 -14.81 12.71
C ASN A 161 11.80 -13.81 11.92
N TRP A 162 12.29 -13.31 10.79
CA TRP A 162 11.53 -12.46 9.91
C TRP A 162 10.30 -13.18 9.33
N LEU A 163 10.46 -14.42 8.85
CA LEU A 163 9.36 -15.23 8.32
C LEU A 163 8.29 -15.55 9.37
N LYS A 164 8.69 -15.84 10.61
CA LYS A 164 7.74 -16.08 11.72
C LYS A 164 6.86 -14.87 12.02
N SER A 165 7.38 -13.68 11.86
CA SER A 165 6.70 -12.41 12.13
C SER A 165 6.31 -11.68 10.87
N ALA A 166 6.16 -12.39 9.74
CA ALA A 166 5.81 -11.81 8.46
C ALA A 166 4.46 -11.08 8.55
N ASN A 167 4.45 -9.82 8.14
CA ASN A 167 3.24 -9.03 8.00
C ASN A 167 2.68 -9.14 6.59
N ASP A 168 1.40 -8.81 6.42
CA ASP A 168 0.80 -8.70 5.10
C ASP A 168 1.53 -7.66 4.26
N TRP A 169 1.74 -7.99 3.00
CA TRP A 169 2.51 -7.17 2.09
C TRP A 169 1.62 -6.16 1.40
N ASN A 170 1.81 -4.89 1.70
CA ASN A 170 1.20 -3.82 0.92
C ASN A 170 1.81 -3.83 -0.49
N LEU A 171 1.02 -4.29 -1.47
CA LEU A 171 1.46 -4.47 -2.85
C LEU A 171 1.35 -3.19 -3.66
N SER A 172 0.38 -2.33 -3.37
CA SER A 172 0.10 -1.13 -4.16
C SER A 172 1.03 0.04 -3.83
N ARG A 173 1.38 0.81 -4.86
CA ARG A 173 2.18 2.04 -4.75
C ARG A 173 1.49 3.18 -5.48
N SER A 174 1.19 4.23 -4.76
CA SER A 174 0.61 5.45 -5.32
C SER A 174 1.71 6.28 -6.01
N ARG A 175 2.12 5.86 -7.20
CA ARG A 175 3.18 6.50 -8.01
C ARG A 175 2.76 6.59 -9.47
N PHE A 176 3.44 7.49 -10.20
CA PHE A 176 3.16 7.70 -11.60
C PHE A 176 3.73 6.59 -12.49
N TRP A 177 4.99 6.20 -12.28
CA TRP A 177 5.71 5.24 -13.12
C TRP A 177 5.93 3.90 -12.43
N GLY A 178 5.63 2.82 -13.13
CA GLY A 178 5.81 1.43 -12.75
C GLY A 178 4.77 0.54 -13.41
N VAL A 179 4.78 -0.75 -13.08
CA VAL A 179 3.82 -1.74 -13.61
C VAL A 179 2.44 -1.50 -13.01
N PRO A 180 1.41 -1.27 -13.83
CA PRO A 180 0.05 -1.06 -13.35
C PRO A 180 -0.50 -2.28 -12.61
N LEU A 181 -1.23 -2.08 -11.51
CA LEU A 181 -1.99 -3.15 -10.87
C LEU A 181 -3.05 -3.67 -11.85
N PRO A 182 -3.09 -4.98 -12.13
CA PRO A 182 -4.06 -5.57 -13.05
C PRO A 182 -5.41 -5.81 -12.37
N ILE A 183 -5.93 -4.81 -11.66
CA ILE A 183 -7.16 -4.88 -10.87
C ILE A 183 -8.14 -3.83 -11.38
N TRP A 184 -9.35 -4.25 -11.71
CA TRP A 184 -10.48 -3.40 -12.05
C TRP A 184 -11.55 -3.52 -10.97
N ALA A 185 -12.10 -2.40 -10.53
CA ALA A 185 -13.17 -2.34 -9.53
C ALA A 185 -14.31 -1.44 -10.01
N ASN A 186 -15.53 -1.73 -9.56
CA ASN A 186 -16.66 -0.84 -9.73
C ASN A 186 -16.61 0.31 -8.71
N GLU A 187 -17.47 1.32 -8.87
CA GLU A 187 -17.39 2.57 -8.11
C GLU A 187 -17.53 2.40 -6.59
N ASP A 188 -18.31 1.43 -6.14
CA ASP A 188 -18.53 1.13 -4.71
C ASP A 188 -17.62 0.03 -4.16
N ASN A 189 -16.64 -0.45 -4.95
CA ASN A 189 -15.70 -1.52 -4.62
C ASN A 189 -16.38 -2.85 -4.16
N SER A 190 -17.65 -3.06 -4.55
CA SER A 190 -18.38 -4.29 -4.22
C SER A 190 -18.01 -5.47 -5.12
N GLU A 191 -17.49 -5.20 -6.33
CA GLU A 191 -17.03 -6.20 -7.28
C GLU A 191 -15.69 -5.76 -7.88
N TYR A 192 -14.73 -6.68 -7.94
CA TYR A 192 -13.44 -6.44 -8.57
C TYR A 192 -12.99 -7.63 -9.41
N LYS A 193 -12.14 -7.38 -10.41
CA LYS A 193 -11.51 -8.39 -11.26
C LYS A 193 -10.00 -8.22 -11.20
N ILE A 194 -9.30 -9.32 -10.97
CA ILE A 194 -7.84 -9.39 -11.03
C ILE A 194 -7.49 -10.15 -12.31
N ILE A 195 -6.81 -9.49 -13.22
CA ILE A 195 -6.50 -10.03 -14.54
C ILE A 195 -5.14 -10.72 -14.50
N GLY A 196 -5.11 -12.01 -14.81
CA GLY A 196 -3.93 -12.85 -14.72
C GLY A 196 -3.22 -13.09 -16.07
N SER A 197 -3.84 -12.70 -17.20
CA SER A 197 -3.23 -12.89 -18.52
C SER A 197 -3.75 -11.88 -19.55
N VAL A 198 -3.00 -11.74 -20.65
CA VAL A 198 -3.43 -10.94 -21.82
C VAL A 198 -4.69 -11.52 -22.44
N GLU A 199 -4.79 -12.83 -22.54
CA GLU A 199 -5.99 -13.51 -23.03
C GLU A 199 -7.22 -13.16 -22.19
N GLU A 200 -7.11 -13.23 -20.87
CA GLU A 200 -8.19 -12.86 -19.94
C GLU A 200 -8.59 -11.39 -20.13
N LEU A 201 -7.60 -10.48 -20.23
CA LEU A 201 -7.86 -9.07 -20.47
C LEU A 201 -8.64 -8.84 -21.76
N ILE A 202 -8.22 -9.46 -22.88
CA ILE A 202 -8.89 -9.37 -24.18
C ILE A 202 -10.34 -9.89 -24.10
N ASN A 203 -10.55 -11.02 -23.44
CA ASN A 203 -11.87 -11.60 -23.24
C ASN A 203 -12.78 -10.67 -22.43
N GLU A 204 -12.28 -10.09 -21.35
CA GLU A 204 -13.02 -9.15 -20.52
C GLU A 204 -13.32 -7.83 -21.25
N ILE A 205 -12.40 -7.32 -22.08
CA ILE A 205 -12.66 -6.18 -22.97
C ILE A 205 -13.78 -6.49 -23.95
N ASN A 206 -13.78 -7.68 -24.58
CA ASN A 206 -14.81 -8.10 -25.52
C ASN A 206 -16.19 -8.25 -24.84
N ILE A 207 -16.23 -8.69 -23.58
CA ILE A 207 -17.44 -8.68 -22.75
C ILE A 207 -17.90 -7.24 -22.50
N SER A 208 -16.98 -6.35 -22.18
CA SER A 208 -17.26 -4.94 -21.91
C SER A 208 -17.80 -4.21 -23.15
N ILE A 209 -17.35 -4.55 -24.33
CA ILE A 209 -17.89 -4.05 -25.60
C ILE A 209 -19.37 -4.50 -25.77
N LYS A 210 -19.70 -5.75 -25.45
CA LYS A 210 -21.09 -6.24 -25.51
C LYS A 210 -22.02 -5.49 -24.55
N TYR A 211 -21.52 -5.06 -23.41
CA TYR A 211 -22.28 -4.22 -22.46
C TYR A 211 -22.28 -2.73 -22.82
N GLY A 212 -21.50 -2.31 -23.84
CA GLY A 212 -21.42 -0.92 -24.29
C GLY A 212 -20.49 -0.02 -23.44
N ASN A 213 -19.72 -0.59 -22.51
CA ASN A 213 -18.77 0.16 -21.68
C ASN A 213 -17.45 0.46 -22.43
N MET A 214 -17.12 -0.32 -23.47
CA MET A 214 -16.01 -0.08 -24.40
C MET A 214 -16.52 -0.02 -25.83
N LYS A 215 -15.88 0.79 -26.69
CA LYS A 215 -16.23 0.91 -28.11
C LYS A 215 -15.49 -0.10 -28.97
N SER A 216 -14.25 -0.38 -28.65
CA SER A 216 -13.37 -1.29 -29.39
C SER A 216 -12.31 -1.89 -28.44
N ASN A 217 -11.74 -3.00 -28.87
CA ASN A 217 -10.61 -3.63 -28.19
C ASN A 217 -9.30 -2.99 -28.71
N PRO A 218 -8.50 -2.34 -27.84
CA PRO A 218 -7.22 -1.77 -28.28
C PRO A 218 -6.18 -2.83 -28.66
N PHE A 219 -6.38 -4.09 -28.26
CA PHE A 219 -5.50 -5.21 -28.53
C PHE A 219 -6.08 -6.20 -29.56
N ALA A 220 -6.92 -5.72 -30.45
CA ALA A 220 -7.59 -6.58 -31.47
C ALA A 220 -6.61 -7.28 -32.44
N SER A 221 -5.39 -6.75 -32.57
CA SER A 221 -4.33 -7.33 -33.43
C SER A 221 -3.52 -8.43 -32.76
N PHE A 222 -3.65 -8.59 -31.45
CA PHE A 222 -2.93 -9.63 -30.69
C PHE A 222 -3.59 -11.00 -30.93
N GLU A 223 -2.77 -11.98 -31.30
CA GLU A 223 -3.21 -13.36 -31.54
C GLU A 223 -2.97 -14.20 -30.27
N ILE A 224 -4.06 -14.64 -29.63
CA ILE A 224 -3.99 -15.48 -28.43
C ILE A 224 -3.30 -16.80 -28.76
N GLY A 225 -2.29 -17.18 -27.96
CA GLY A 225 -1.52 -18.41 -28.16
C GLY A 225 -0.35 -18.29 -29.14
N ASN A 226 -0.18 -17.13 -29.79
CA ASN A 226 1.00 -16.86 -30.61
C ASN A 226 2.09 -16.23 -29.73
N MET A 227 3.17 -16.98 -29.45
CA MET A 227 4.28 -16.60 -28.57
C MET A 227 5.45 -15.91 -29.30
N LEU A 228 5.27 -15.52 -30.57
CA LEU A 228 6.29 -14.79 -31.32
C LEU A 228 6.42 -13.33 -30.83
N ASP A 229 7.65 -12.83 -30.82
CA ASP A 229 7.93 -11.46 -30.36
C ASP A 229 7.13 -10.40 -31.13
N GLU A 230 6.97 -10.59 -32.44
CA GLU A 230 6.19 -9.67 -33.29
C GLU A 230 4.72 -9.58 -32.87
N ASN A 231 4.16 -10.62 -32.25
CA ASN A 231 2.80 -10.59 -31.74
C ASN A 231 2.71 -9.73 -30.48
N TYR A 232 3.76 -9.76 -29.64
CA TYR A 232 3.82 -8.96 -28.42
C TYR A 232 4.02 -7.48 -28.69
N ASP A 233 4.54 -7.08 -29.84
CA ASP A 233 4.59 -5.69 -30.30
C ASP A 233 3.18 -5.06 -30.49
N ASN A 234 2.14 -5.89 -30.57
CA ASN A 234 0.75 -5.44 -30.66
C ASN A 234 0.09 -5.16 -29.30
N ILE A 235 0.82 -5.32 -28.21
CA ILE A 235 0.32 -5.08 -26.85
C ILE A 235 1.13 -4.01 -26.15
N ASP A 236 0.44 -3.03 -25.61
CA ASP A 236 1.00 -2.04 -24.70
C ASP A 236 0.22 -2.03 -23.39
N LEU A 237 0.85 -2.50 -22.33
CA LEU A 237 0.29 -2.57 -20.97
C LEU A 237 0.73 -1.43 -20.06
N HIS A 238 1.33 -0.37 -20.61
CA HIS A 238 1.64 0.81 -19.82
C HIS A 238 0.39 1.50 -19.29
N LYS A 239 0.57 2.20 -18.18
CA LYS A 239 -0.50 2.82 -17.41
C LYS A 239 -1.44 3.72 -18.23
N ASP A 240 -0.90 4.51 -19.13
CA ASP A 240 -1.66 5.43 -19.99
C ASP A 240 -2.57 4.73 -21.02
N ILE A 241 -2.30 3.46 -21.31
CA ILE A 241 -3.15 2.62 -22.16
C ILE A 241 -4.16 1.86 -21.30
N VAL A 242 -3.71 1.13 -20.29
CA VAL A 242 -4.60 0.27 -19.50
C VAL A 242 -5.58 1.05 -18.64
N ASP A 243 -5.26 2.28 -18.23
CA ASP A 243 -6.18 3.17 -17.51
C ASP A 243 -7.41 3.59 -18.31
N LYS A 244 -7.35 3.47 -19.64
CA LYS A 244 -8.49 3.74 -20.55
C LYS A 244 -9.41 2.54 -20.74
N ILE A 245 -8.99 1.37 -20.30
CA ILE A 245 -9.79 0.14 -20.41
C ILE A 245 -10.84 0.13 -19.30
N ILE A 246 -12.09 0.04 -19.71
CA ILE A 246 -13.23 -0.09 -18.79
C ILE A 246 -13.74 -1.53 -18.95
N LEU A 247 -13.65 -2.31 -17.90
CA LEU A 247 -14.26 -3.64 -17.83
C LEU A 247 -15.72 -3.57 -17.37
N SER A 248 -16.36 -4.70 -17.27
CA SER A 248 -17.76 -4.77 -16.83
C SER A 248 -17.92 -5.75 -15.67
N THR A 249 -18.75 -5.38 -14.70
CA THR A 249 -19.22 -6.30 -13.67
C THR A 249 -20.04 -7.45 -14.29
N SER A 250 -20.38 -8.44 -13.51
CA SER A 250 -21.29 -9.53 -13.88
C SER A 250 -22.66 -9.02 -14.34
N LYS A 251 -23.07 -7.83 -13.91
CA LYS A 251 -24.34 -7.15 -14.29
C LYS A 251 -24.19 -6.08 -15.36
N GLY A 252 -22.98 -5.88 -15.89
CA GLY A 252 -22.71 -4.90 -16.95
C GLY A 252 -22.39 -3.49 -16.49
N SER A 253 -22.25 -3.23 -15.18
CA SER A 253 -21.81 -1.92 -14.68
C SER A 253 -20.33 -1.71 -14.99
N PRO A 254 -19.89 -0.45 -15.25
CA PRO A 254 -18.50 -0.17 -15.58
C PRO A 254 -17.55 -0.41 -14.40
N MET A 255 -16.37 -0.94 -14.69
CA MET A 255 -15.26 -1.14 -13.76
C MET A 255 -14.03 -0.40 -14.29
N LYS A 256 -13.38 0.37 -13.45
CA LYS A 256 -12.15 1.10 -13.75
C LYS A 256 -10.96 0.41 -13.11
N ARG A 257 -9.80 0.50 -13.77
CA ARG A 257 -8.55 -0.02 -13.20
C ARG A 257 -8.17 0.78 -11.94
N GLU A 258 -7.64 0.09 -10.95
CA GLU A 258 -7.02 0.70 -9.77
C GLU A 258 -5.83 1.58 -10.18
N LYS A 259 -5.78 2.82 -9.67
CA LYS A 259 -4.79 3.81 -10.13
C LYS A 259 -3.35 3.49 -9.73
N ASP A 260 -3.18 2.73 -8.67
CA ASP A 260 -1.87 2.36 -8.15
C ASP A 260 -1.10 1.44 -9.11
N ILE A 261 0.20 1.35 -8.86
CA ILE A 261 1.12 0.44 -9.51
C ILE A 261 1.58 -0.65 -8.53
N ILE A 262 2.15 -1.72 -9.04
CA ILE A 262 2.71 -2.82 -8.24
C ILE A 262 4.01 -2.37 -7.57
N ASP A 263 4.26 -2.87 -6.37
CA ASP A 263 5.57 -2.79 -5.72
C ASP A 263 6.63 -3.47 -6.59
N VAL A 264 7.73 -2.77 -6.88
CA VAL A 264 8.85 -3.28 -7.69
C VAL A 264 9.43 -4.60 -7.16
N TRP A 265 9.28 -4.89 -5.88
CA TRP A 265 9.70 -6.16 -5.30
C TRP A 265 8.87 -7.34 -5.80
N PHE A 266 7.63 -7.13 -6.22
CA PHE A 266 6.84 -8.17 -6.88
C PHE A 266 7.45 -8.59 -8.22
N GLU A 267 7.88 -7.61 -9.03
CA GLU A 267 8.54 -7.88 -10.31
C GLU A 267 9.86 -8.64 -10.09
N SER A 268 10.65 -8.17 -9.13
CA SER A 268 11.91 -8.82 -8.74
C SER A 268 11.68 -10.24 -8.24
N GLY A 269 10.68 -10.47 -7.39
CA GLY A 269 10.33 -11.79 -6.85
C GLY A 269 9.72 -12.73 -7.90
N ALA A 270 9.12 -12.18 -8.95
CA ALA A 270 8.56 -12.98 -10.05
C ALA A 270 9.62 -13.53 -11.02
N MET A 271 10.88 -13.08 -10.96
CA MET A 271 11.93 -13.41 -11.92
C MET A 271 12.08 -14.93 -12.17
N PRO A 272 12.07 -15.84 -11.17
CA PRO A 272 12.23 -17.26 -11.40
C PRO A 272 11.18 -17.86 -12.34
N TYR A 273 9.99 -17.28 -12.37
CA TYR A 273 8.87 -17.68 -13.23
C TYR A 273 8.85 -16.88 -14.53
N ALA A 274 9.02 -15.56 -14.44
CA ALA A 274 8.90 -14.62 -15.55
C ALA A 274 9.95 -14.86 -16.63
N GLN A 275 11.20 -15.21 -16.26
CA GLN A 275 12.28 -15.43 -17.22
C GLN A 275 12.03 -16.58 -18.19
N ILE A 276 11.15 -17.52 -17.87
CA ILE A 276 10.78 -18.66 -18.72
C ILE A 276 9.33 -18.55 -19.21
N HIS A 277 8.67 -17.42 -18.96
CA HIS A 277 7.28 -17.14 -19.30
C HIS A 277 6.27 -18.15 -18.73
N TYR A 278 6.55 -18.66 -17.51
CA TYR A 278 5.61 -19.53 -16.78
C TYR A 278 4.33 -18.76 -16.39
N PRO A 279 3.13 -19.33 -16.45
CA PRO A 279 2.79 -20.70 -16.86
C PRO A 279 2.44 -20.88 -18.35
N PHE A 280 2.69 -19.87 -19.18
CA PHE A 280 2.25 -19.84 -20.58
C PHE A 280 3.20 -20.66 -21.48
N GLU A 281 4.49 -20.62 -21.18
CA GLU A 281 5.54 -21.41 -21.83
C GLU A 281 6.36 -22.16 -20.80
N ASN A 282 7.15 -23.14 -21.25
CA ASN A 282 8.15 -23.86 -20.47
C ASN A 282 7.64 -24.41 -19.12
N LYS A 283 6.35 -24.71 -19.04
CA LYS A 283 5.66 -25.11 -17.82
C LYS A 283 6.33 -26.30 -17.11
N ASP A 284 6.82 -27.25 -17.89
CA ASP A 284 7.49 -28.44 -17.38
C ASP A 284 8.75 -28.13 -16.56
N LEU A 285 9.44 -27.03 -16.84
CA LEU A 285 10.64 -26.62 -16.09
C LEU A 285 10.34 -26.36 -14.61
N ILE A 286 9.16 -25.83 -14.32
CA ILE A 286 8.70 -25.59 -12.95
C ILE A 286 7.92 -26.79 -12.40
N ASP A 287 6.89 -27.25 -13.11
CA ASP A 287 5.98 -28.30 -12.62
C ASP A 287 6.70 -29.64 -12.34
N LYS A 288 7.76 -29.94 -13.09
CA LYS A 288 8.61 -31.14 -12.90
C LYS A 288 9.87 -30.84 -12.08
N GLN A 289 9.99 -29.65 -11.51
CA GLN A 289 11.14 -29.25 -10.70
C GLN A 289 12.50 -29.40 -11.42
N ILE A 290 12.56 -29.05 -12.69
CA ILE A 290 13.81 -29.16 -13.48
C ILE A 290 14.69 -27.94 -13.19
N ASN A 291 14.12 -26.72 -13.18
CA ASN A 291 14.85 -25.46 -13.00
C ASN A 291 14.45 -24.72 -11.71
N PHE A 292 13.48 -25.24 -10.96
CA PHE A 292 13.01 -24.63 -9.74
C PHE A 292 12.66 -25.69 -8.68
N PRO A 293 13.08 -25.54 -7.40
CA PRO A 293 13.88 -24.41 -6.88
C PRO A 293 15.31 -24.40 -7.43
N ALA A 294 15.97 -23.23 -7.34
CA ALA A 294 17.36 -23.09 -7.76
C ALA A 294 18.29 -23.89 -6.85
N ASP A 295 19.34 -24.53 -7.43
CA ASP A 295 20.34 -25.28 -6.67
C ASP A 295 21.23 -24.40 -5.82
N PHE A 296 21.46 -23.15 -6.25
CA PHE A 296 22.34 -22.20 -5.58
C PHE A 296 21.96 -20.75 -5.85
N ILE A 297 21.93 -19.97 -4.78
CA ILE A 297 21.74 -18.51 -4.84
C ILE A 297 22.79 -17.84 -3.96
N ALA A 298 23.44 -16.76 -4.46
CA ALA A 298 24.42 -15.99 -3.70
C ALA A 298 24.04 -14.50 -3.72
N GLU A 299 23.72 -13.98 -2.55
CA GLU A 299 23.40 -12.57 -2.33
C GLU A 299 23.90 -12.09 -0.96
N GLY A 300 23.91 -10.77 -0.74
CA GLY A 300 24.22 -10.20 0.56
C GLY A 300 23.16 -10.51 1.61
N VAL A 301 23.55 -10.47 2.88
CA VAL A 301 22.67 -10.76 4.03
C VAL A 301 21.50 -9.77 4.15
N ASP A 302 21.62 -8.57 3.59
CA ASP A 302 20.57 -7.57 3.50
C ASP A 302 19.37 -8.07 2.69
N GLN A 303 19.59 -8.96 1.70
CA GLN A 303 18.55 -9.54 0.85
C GLN A 303 17.59 -10.49 1.61
N THR A 304 17.87 -10.82 2.85
CA THR A 304 16.92 -11.49 3.75
C THR A 304 15.69 -10.61 4.05
N ARG A 305 15.78 -9.30 3.81
CA ARG A 305 14.67 -8.35 3.84
C ARG A 305 14.46 -7.65 2.48
N GLY A 306 14.83 -8.30 1.43
CA GLY A 306 14.70 -7.86 0.05
C GLY A 306 14.32 -9.04 -0.81
N TRP A 307 15.13 -9.35 -1.80
CA TRP A 307 14.82 -10.34 -2.84
C TRP A 307 14.56 -11.77 -2.31
N PHE A 308 15.26 -12.23 -1.27
CA PHE A 308 15.01 -13.56 -0.68
C PHE A 308 13.62 -13.70 -0.04
N TYR A 309 13.02 -12.58 0.36
CA TYR A 309 11.71 -12.59 1.00
C TYR A 309 10.58 -12.50 0.00
N THR A 310 10.79 -11.84 -1.13
CA THR A 310 9.77 -11.64 -2.18
C THR A 310 9.80 -12.71 -3.24
#